data_0ddf6e396f9ec187c8e727179401dc95
#
_entry.id   0ddf6e396f9ec187c8e727179401dc95
#
_cell.length_a   1.000
_cell.length_b   1.000
_cell.length_c   1.000
_cell.angle_alpha   90.00
_cell.angle_beta   90.00
_cell.angle_gamma   90.00
#
_symmetry.space_group_name_H-M   'P 1'
#
loop_
_entity.id
_entity.type
_entity.pdbx_description
1 polymer ?
#
loop_
_entity_poly.entity_id
_entity_poly.type
_entity_poly.pdbx_seq_one_letter_code
_entity_poly.pdbx_strand_id
1 'polypeptide(L)'
;MKVTFKNMLHGYTGKADDMIFYMDKRTGKMYARRSFKFKKHPGQPPFRKAQQQIYALQPSQDYKYNLHDYCLSYNELPENRENPVFSWAQMYNKLMWAMQKLMPESVDLKTITREQIVNQNLPCRSVKAAVEGELLPPVEGYQRWDKQI
;
A
#
# COMPACT_ATOMS: atom_id res chain seq x y z
N MET A 1 -8.82 17.27 7.91
CA MET A 1 -9.07 18.74 7.79
C MET A 1 -7.74 19.44 7.55
N LYS A 2 -7.62 20.26 6.51
CA LYS A 2 -6.46 21.13 6.30
C LYS A 2 -6.56 22.33 7.23
N VAL A 3 -5.43 22.73 7.82
CA VAL A 3 -5.39 23.85 8.77
C VAL A 3 -4.36 24.85 8.32
N THR A 4 -4.74 26.11 8.26
CA THR A 4 -3.84 27.23 8.00
C THR A 4 -3.72 28.06 9.25
N PHE A 5 -2.54 28.16 9.84
CA PHE A 5 -2.28 29.02 10.98
C PHE A 5 -1.89 30.42 10.50
N LYS A 6 -2.59 31.43 11.00
CA LYS A 6 -2.24 32.83 10.71
C LYS A 6 -1.02 33.33 11.48
N ASN A 7 -0.59 32.64 12.53
CA ASN A 7 0.51 33.03 13.38
C ASN A 7 1.49 31.85 13.59
N MET A 8 2.74 32.13 13.47
CA MET A 8 4.04 31.55 13.88
C MET A 8 4.17 30.07 14.33
N LEU A 9 3.13 29.26 14.38
CA LEU A 9 3.23 27.84 14.74
C LEU A 9 3.47 26.96 13.49
N HIS A 10 4.47 27.33 12.71
CA HIS A 10 4.92 26.44 11.63
C HIS A 10 5.55 25.18 12.24
N GLY A 11 4.94 24.02 11.95
CA GLY A 11 5.52 22.73 12.30
C GLY A 11 5.07 22.15 13.64
N TYR A 12 4.06 22.70 14.30
CA TYR A 12 3.52 22.08 15.51
C TYR A 12 2.95 20.68 15.21
N THR A 13 3.49 19.70 15.91
CA THR A 13 2.99 18.33 15.89
C THR A 13 2.70 17.90 17.33
N GLY A 14 1.47 17.56 17.64
CA GLY A 14 1.10 17.19 18.99
C GLY A 14 -0.40 17.17 19.22
N LYS A 15 -0.79 17.00 20.49
CA LYS A 15 -2.18 17.07 20.93
C LYS A 15 -2.42 18.40 21.61
N ALA A 16 -3.53 19.06 21.27
CA ALA A 16 -4.04 20.20 21.97
C ALA A 16 -5.56 20.02 22.10
N ASP A 17 -6.06 20.04 23.30
CA ASP A 17 -7.47 19.72 23.64
C ASP A 17 -7.90 18.38 23.02
N ASP A 18 -9.01 18.37 22.29
CA ASP A 18 -9.52 17.19 21.59
C ASP A 18 -8.97 17.04 20.15
N MET A 19 -7.96 17.82 19.79
CA MET A 19 -7.39 17.83 18.45
C MET A 19 -5.97 17.25 18.43
N ILE A 20 -5.65 16.54 17.37
CA ILE A 20 -4.31 16.07 17.05
C ILE A 20 -3.86 16.83 15.81
N PHE A 21 -2.74 17.56 15.93
CA PHE A 21 -2.10 18.29 14.85
C PHE A 21 -0.90 17.50 14.35
N TYR A 22 -0.72 17.44 13.06
CA TYR A 22 0.44 16.81 12.45
C TYR A 22 0.79 17.50 11.12
N MET A 23 2.07 17.52 10.82
CA MET A 23 2.60 18.05 9.57
C MET A 23 3.04 16.89 8.68
N ASP A 24 2.59 16.88 7.43
CA ASP A 24 3.17 16.00 6.42
C ASP A 24 4.52 16.59 5.98
N LYS A 25 5.60 15.95 6.39
CA LYS A 25 6.97 16.40 6.09
C LYS A 25 7.28 16.51 4.60
N ARG A 26 6.57 15.75 3.77
CA ARG A 26 6.77 15.71 2.34
C ARG A 26 6.13 16.89 1.61
N THR A 27 4.91 17.26 2.02
CA THR A 27 4.14 18.33 1.39
C THR A 27 4.21 19.64 2.16
N GLY A 28 4.77 19.63 3.38
CA GLY A 28 4.77 20.78 4.28
C GLY A 28 3.39 21.20 4.80
N LYS A 29 2.35 20.42 4.50
CA LYS A 29 0.97 20.76 4.87
C LYS A 29 0.65 20.35 6.29
N MET A 30 -0.05 21.24 7.01
CA MET A 30 -0.57 20.97 8.35
C MET A 30 -1.97 20.38 8.27
N TYR A 31 -2.20 19.37 9.09
CA TYR A 31 -3.49 18.71 9.25
C TYR A 31 -3.90 18.69 10.72
N ALA A 32 -5.19 18.76 10.95
CA ALA A 32 -5.75 18.54 12.27
C ALA A 32 -6.91 17.52 12.18
N ARG A 33 -6.97 16.65 13.16
CA ARG A 33 -8.09 15.72 13.33
C ARG A 33 -8.55 15.70 14.78
N ARG A 34 -9.82 15.40 15.00
CA ARG A 34 -10.29 15.14 16.36
C ARG A 34 -9.62 13.90 16.96
N SER A 35 -9.26 13.97 18.21
CA SER A 35 -8.92 12.78 18.99
C SER A 35 -10.18 11.93 19.12
N PHE A 36 -10.09 10.64 18.82
CA PHE A 36 -11.21 9.72 18.97
C PHE A 36 -10.75 8.44 19.64
N LYS A 37 -11.63 7.84 20.39
CA LYS A 37 -11.41 6.51 20.94
C LYS A 37 -11.75 5.47 19.88
N PHE A 38 -10.81 4.60 19.57
CA PHE A 38 -11.05 3.50 18.63
C PHE A 38 -12.11 2.56 19.22
N LYS A 39 -13.22 2.43 18.50
CA LYS A 39 -14.19 1.37 18.79
C LYS A 39 -13.73 0.11 18.08
N LYS A 40 -13.82 -1.05 18.74
CA LYS A 40 -13.56 -2.35 18.10
C LYS A 40 -14.58 -2.54 16.99
N HIS A 41 -14.09 -2.80 15.77
CA HIS A 41 -14.94 -3.09 14.63
C HIS A 41 -14.83 -4.59 14.28
N PRO A 42 -15.93 -5.29 13.96
CA PRO A 42 -15.92 -6.73 13.66
C PRO A 42 -14.95 -7.13 12.53
N GLY A 43 -14.72 -6.25 11.56
CA GLY A 43 -13.75 -6.47 10.47
C GLY A 43 -12.28 -6.30 10.84
N GLN A 44 -11.94 -5.76 12.02
CA GLN A 44 -10.53 -5.54 12.39
C GLN A 44 -9.73 -6.84 12.60
N PRO A 45 -10.24 -7.89 13.28
CA PRO A 45 -9.48 -9.11 13.46
C PRO A 45 -9.13 -9.82 12.15
N PRO A 46 -10.06 -10.05 11.19
CA PRO A 46 -9.72 -10.67 9.93
C PRO A 46 -8.76 -9.83 9.08
N PHE A 47 -8.92 -8.50 9.05
CA PHE A 47 -8.00 -7.60 8.39
C PHE A 47 -6.60 -7.67 8.99
N ARG A 48 -6.48 -7.62 10.32
CA ARG A 48 -5.20 -7.72 11.02
C ARG A 48 -4.49 -9.03 10.69
N LYS A 49 -5.22 -10.16 10.70
CA LYS A 49 -4.66 -11.47 10.39
C LYS A 49 -4.13 -11.52 8.95
N ALA A 50 -4.88 -11.02 7.97
CA ALA A 50 -4.44 -10.93 6.59
C ALA A 50 -3.17 -10.06 6.45
N GLN A 51 -3.13 -8.89 7.10
CA GLN A 51 -1.96 -8.02 7.08
C GLN A 51 -0.72 -8.69 7.69
N GLN A 52 -0.87 -9.37 8.81
CA GLN A 52 0.22 -10.13 9.43
C GLN A 52 0.77 -11.20 8.48
N GLN A 53 -0.11 -11.93 7.79
CA GLN A 53 0.30 -12.96 6.84
C GLN A 53 0.98 -12.37 5.60
N ILE A 54 0.47 -11.28 5.04
CA ILE A 54 1.11 -10.57 3.91
C ILE A 54 2.56 -10.20 4.24
N TYR A 55 2.80 -9.66 5.44
CA TYR A 55 4.17 -9.32 5.88
C TYR A 55 5.02 -10.54 6.20
N ALA A 56 4.41 -11.64 6.66
CA ALA A 56 5.12 -12.91 6.93
C ALA A 56 5.65 -13.59 5.66
N LEU A 57 5.11 -13.26 4.49
CA LEU A 57 5.62 -13.76 3.20
C LEU A 57 7.05 -13.29 2.89
N GLN A 58 7.51 -12.19 3.47
CA GLN A 58 8.86 -11.64 3.35
C GLN A 58 9.38 -11.61 1.89
N PRO A 59 8.82 -10.77 1.02
CA PRO A 59 9.25 -10.71 -0.38
C PRO A 59 10.74 -10.45 -0.51
N SER A 60 11.36 -11.00 -1.55
CA SER A 60 12.79 -10.85 -1.83
C SER A 60 13.18 -9.37 -2.01
N GLN A 61 14.46 -9.05 -1.81
CA GLN A 61 14.92 -7.67 -1.94
C GLN A 61 14.77 -7.17 -3.39
N ASP A 62 15.04 -8.02 -4.37
CA ASP A 62 14.92 -7.68 -5.79
C ASP A 62 13.46 -7.43 -6.19
N TYR A 63 12.52 -8.21 -5.63
CA TYR A 63 11.10 -7.96 -5.81
C TYR A 63 10.66 -6.61 -5.21
N LYS A 64 11.19 -6.23 -4.04
CA LYS A 64 10.93 -4.93 -3.43
C LYS A 64 11.46 -3.78 -4.28
N TYR A 65 12.64 -3.94 -4.89
CA TYR A 65 13.18 -2.96 -5.83
C TYR A 65 12.29 -2.83 -7.07
N ASN A 66 11.86 -3.93 -7.67
CA ASN A 66 10.94 -3.90 -8.80
C ASN A 66 9.63 -3.17 -8.46
N LEU A 67 9.07 -3.43 -7.27
CA LEU A 67 7.87 -2.70 -6.81
C LEU A 67 8.12 -1.22 -6.57
N HIS A 68 9.30 -0.86 -6.06
CA HIS A 68 9.67 0.54 -5.86
C HIS A 68 9.78 1.28 -7.20
N ASP A 69 10.48 0.68 -8.17
CA ASP A 69 10.62 1.25 -9.51
C ASP A 69 9.26 1.35 -10.22
N TYR A 70 8.43 0.32 -10.07
CA TYR A 70 7.06 0.36 -10.57
C TYR A 70 6.27 1.54 -9.95
N CYS A 71 6.42 1.82 -8.64
CA CYS A 71 5.75 2.95 -8.00
C CYS A 71 6.08 4.29 -8.66
N LEU A 72 7.32 4.49 -9.13
CA LEU A 72 7.74 5.71 -9.79
C LEU A 72 6.94 5.89 -11.10
N SER A 73 6.95 4.88 -11.96
CA SER A 73 6.19 4.91 -13.23
C SER A 73 4.67 4.95 -13.02
N TYR A 74 4.16 4.27 -11.97
CA TYR A 74 2.76 4.29 -11.59
C TYR A 74 2.27 5.71 -11.24
N ASN A 75 3.09 6.49 -10.55
CA ASN A 75 2.75 7.84 -10.14
C ASN A 75 2.77 8.87 -11.29
N GLU A 76 3.44 8.53 -12.40
CA GLU A 76 3.45 9.35 -13.62
C GLU A 76 2.14 9.27 -14.39
N LEU A 77 1.36 8.20 -14.20
CA LEU A 77 0.04 8.06 -14.83
C LEU A 77 -0.89 9.21 -14.37
N PRO A 78 -1.59 9.85 -15.30
CA PRO A 78 -2.47 11.01 -14.99
C PRO A 78 -3.49 10.71 -13.90
N GLU A 79 -4.03 9.51 -13.88
CA GLU A 79 -5.05 9.05 -12.94
C GLU A 79 -4.54 8.93 -11.50
N ASN A 80 -3.24 8.73 -11.32
CA ASN A 80 -2.62 8.48 -10.02
C ASN A 80 -1.93 9.70 -9.40
N ARG A 81 -1.85 10.81 -10.14
CA ARG A 81 -1.18 12.05 -9.68
C ARG A 81 -1.78 12.63 -8.40
N GLU A 82 -3.09 12.48 -8.21
CA GLU A 82 -3.75 13.00 -7.01
C GLU A 82 -3.55 12.09 -5.78
N ASN A 83 -3.35 10.77 -6.00
CA ASN A 83 -3.20 9.77 -4.96
C ASN A 83 -1.94 8.90 -5.16
N PRO A 84 -0.75 9.50 -5.14
CA PRO A 84 0.48 8.80 -5.42
C PRO A 84 0.84 7.77 -4.34
N VAL A 85 1.47 6.67 -4.76
CA VAL A 85 2.00 5.61 -3.90
C VAL A 85 3.51 5.81 -3.76
N PHE A 86 4.03 5.84 -2.53
CA PHE A 86 5.43 6.23 -2.26
C PHE A 86 6.31 5.12 -1.72
N SER A 87 5.75 3.97 -1.40
CA SER A 87 6.54 2.86 -0.89
C SER A 87 6.15 1.54 -1.55
N TRP A 88 7.16 0.69 -1.73
CA TRP A 88 6.94 -0.68 -2.20
C TRP A 88 5.91 -1.44 -1.33
N ALA A 89 5.91 -1.20 -0.02
CA ALA A 89 4.99 -1.86 0.91
C ALA A 89 3.53 -1.46 0.69
N GLN A 90 3.26 -0.19 0.36
CA GLN A 90 1.91 0.26 -0.01
C GLN A 90 1.46 -0.38 -1.32
N MET A 91 2.36 -0.43 -2.33
CA MET A 91 2.07 -1.07 -3.61
C MET A 91 1.87 -2.57 -3.45
N TYR A 92 2.70 -3.23 -2.65
CA TYR A 92 2.56 -4.66 -2.34
C TYR A 92 1.22 -4.97 -1.67
N ASN A 93 0.83 -4.19 -0.67
CA ASN A 93 -0.49 -4.34 -0.07
C ASN A 93 -1.63 -4.13 -1.08
N LYS A 94 -1.55 -3.09 -1.90
CA LYS A 94 -2.54 -2.84 -2.97
C LYS A 94 -2.67 -4.05 -3.90
N LEU A 95 -1.54 -4.61 -4.33
CA LEU A 95 -1.47 -5.79 -5.18
C LEU A 95 -2.12 -7.01 -4.52
N MET A 96 -1.78 -7.32 -3.28
CA MET A 96 -2.30 -8.49 -2.56
C MET A 96 -3.81 -8.41 -2.35
N TRP A 97 -4.32 -7.24 -1.96
CA TRP A 97 -5.76 -7.03 -1.81
C TRP A 97 -6.51 -7.04 -3.16
N ALA A 98 -5.91 -6.53 -4.23
CA ALA A 98 -6.48 -6.62 -5.58
C ALA A 98 -6.59 -8.09 -6.02
N MET A 99 -5.55 -8.90 -5.77
CA MET A 99 -5.56 -10.33 -6.06
C MET A 99 -6.68 -11.08 -5.31
N GLN A 100 -6.85 -10.85 -4.01
CA GLN A 100 -7.94 -11.46 -3.26
C GLN A 100 -9.32 -11.04 -3.78
N LYS A 101 -9.45 -9.77 -4.21
CA LYS A 101 -10.71 -9.27 -4.79
C LYS A 101 -11.03 -9.93 -6.13
N LEU A 102 -10.00 -10.19 -6.95
CA LEU A 102 -10.17 -10.83 -8.26
C LEU A 102 -10.44 -12.34 -8.13
N MET A 103 -9.78 -12.99 -7.17
CA MET A 103 -9.83 -14.45 -6.99
C MET A 103 -10.23 -14.83 -5.55
N PRO A 104 -11.45 -14.48 -5.10
CA PRO A 104 -11.86 -14.66 -3.71
C PRO A 104 -11.99 -16.14 -3.28
N GLU A 105 -12.25 -17.04 -4.24
CA GLU A 105 -12.42 -18.46 -3.96
C GLU A 105 -11.08 -19.22 -3.87
N SER A 106 -10.06 -18.76 -4.59
CA SER A 106 -8.76 -19.44 -4.67
C SER A 106 -7.70 -18.84 -3.76
N VAL A 107 -7.87 -17.59 -3.32
CA VAL A 107 -6.87 -16.84 -2.54
C VAL A 107 -7.48 -16.33 -1.25
N ASP A 108 -6.99 -16.82 -0.11
CA ASP A 108 -7.26 -16.24 1.21
C ASP A 108 -5.97 -15.66 1.80
N LEU A 109 -5.91 -14.33 1.89
CA LEU A 109 -4.75 -13.62 2.44
C LEU A 109 -4.46 -13.94 3.91
N LYS A 110 -5.37 -14.60 4.64
CA LYS A 110 -5.13 -15.01 6.04
C LYS A 110 -4.28 -16.26 6.16
N THR A 111 -4.18 -17.04 5.07
CA THR A 111 -3.52 -18.35 5.07
C THR A 111 -2.52 -18.53 3.93
N ILE A 112 -2.44 -17.57 3.02
CA ILE A 112 -1.57 -17.64 1.84
C ILE A 112 -0.11 -17.88 2.22
N THR A 113 0.54 -18.78 1.48
CA THR A 113 1.97 -19.08 1.65
C THR A 113 2.76 -18.75 0.38
N ARG A 114 4.07 -18.55 0.54
CA ARG A 114 4.96 -18.30 -0.60
C ARG A 114 4.98 -19.47 -1.59
N GLU A 115 4.93 -20.68 -1.10
CA GLU A 115 4.88 -21.89 -1.92
C GLU A 115 3.60 -21.94 -2.78
N GLN A 116 2.46 -21.56 -2.22
CA GLN A 116 1.21 -21.46 -2.98
C GLN A 116 1.32 -20.42 -4.11
N ILE A 117 1.92 -19.26 -3.83
CA ILE A 117 2.12 -18.21 -4.85
C ILE A 117 2.93 -18.73 -6.02
N VAL A 118 4.01 -19.47 -5.75
CA VAL A 118 4.90 -20.00 -6.79
C VAL A 118 4.26 -21.17 -7.52
N ASN A 119 3.73 -22.17 -6.79
CA ASN A 119 3.18 -23.41 -7.36
C ASN A 119 1.92 -23.17 -8.20
N GLN A 120 1.07 -22.24 -7.77
CA GLN A 120 -0.16 -21.89 -8.48
C GLN A 120 0.07 -20.77 -9.52
N ASN A 121 1.30 -20.33 -9.71
CA ASN A 121 1.63 -19.22 -10.62
C ASN A 121 0.77 -17.97 -10.41
N LEU A 122 0.49 -17.62 -9.14
CA LEU A 122 -0.37 -16.48 -8.85
C LEU A 122 0.19 -15.18 -9.44
N PRO A 123 -0.66 -14.24 -9.90
CA PRO A 123 -0.21 -13.00 -10.54
C PRO A 123 0.69 -12.13 -9.65
N CYS A 124 0.58 -12.24 -8.32
CA CYS A 124 1.43 -11.50 -7.39
C CYS A 124 2.89 -11.99 -7.32
N ARG A 125 3.25 -13.08 -8.00
CA ARG A 125 4.60 -13.65 -7.98
C ARG A 125 5.69 -12.71 -8.51
N SER A 126 5.36 -11.85 -9.48
CA SER A 126 6.23 -10.79 -9.99
C SER A 126 5.41 -9.57 -10.41
N VAL A 127 6.05 -8.40 -10.49
CA VAL A 127 5.37 -7.18 -10.96
C VAL A 127 4.89 -7.33 -12.40
N LYS A 128 5.69 -7.96 -13.27
CA LYS A 128 5.31 -8.29 -14.64
C LYS A 128 4.02 -9.11 -14.66
N ALA A 129 3.98 -10.22 -13.92
CA ALA A 129 2.80 -11.08 -13.86
C ALA A 129 1.57 -10.36 -13.28
N ALA A 130 1.77 -9.42 -12.36
CA ALA A 130 0.70 -8.62 -11.78
C ALA A 130 0.08 -7.65 -12.79
N VAL A 131 0.86 -7.09 -13.69
CA VAL A 131 0.37 -6.24 -14.79
C VAL A 131 -0.32 -7.09 -15.85
N GLU A 132 0.27 -8.22 -16.25
CA GLU A 132 -0.33 -9.16 -17.20
C GLU A 132 -1.65 -9.78 -16.68
N GLY A 133 -1.77 -9.94 -15.37
CA GLY A 133 -2.98 -10.41 -14.68
C GLY A 133 -3.97 -9.30 -14.30
N GLU A 134 -3.82 -8.09 -14.86
CA GLU A 134 -4.71 -6.94 -14.63
C GLU A 134 -4.88 -6.50 -13.16
N LEU A 135 -3.95 -6.92 -12.28
CA LEU A 135 -3.94 -6.48 -10.88
C LEU A 135 -3.35 -5.08 -10.72
N LEU A 136 -2.46 -4.71 -11.61
CA LEU A 136 -1.79 -3.41 -11.64
C LEU A 136 -1.92 -2.81 -13.05
N PRO A 137 -2.09 -1.49 -13.18
CA PRO A 137 -2.17 -0.85 -14.49
C PRO A 137 -0.85 -1.00 -15.26
N PRO A 138 -0.92 -1.16 -16.59
CA PRO A 138 0.25 -1.24 -17.44
C PRO A 138 1.01 0.08 -17.45
N VAL A 139 2.34 0.00 -17.31
CA VAL A 139 3.26 1.13 -17.42
C VAL A 139 4.36 0.79 -18.41
N GLU A 140 5.02 1.79 -18.97
CA GLU A 140 6.08 1.58 -19.94
C GLU A 140 7.23 0.76 -19.32
N GLY A 141 7.70 -0.26 -20.03
CA GLY A 141 8.83 -1.09 -19.61
C GLY A 141 8.55 -2.08 -18.48
N TYR A 142 7.29 -2.37 -18.16
CA TYR A 142 6.92 -3.30 -17.08
C TYR A 142 7.50 -4.71 -17.26
N GLN A 143 7.81 -5.11 -18.47
CA GLN A 143 8.34 -6.44 -18.81
C GLN A 143 9.68 -6.77 -18.11
N ARG A 144 10.45 -5.74 -17.73
CA ARG A 144 11.74 -5.87 -17.04
C ARG A 144 11.62 -6.28 -15.56
N TRP A 145 10.43 -6.14 -14.95
CA TRP A 145 10.21 -6.43 -13.54
C TRP A 145 9.70 -7.86 -13.32
N ASP A 146 10.55 -8.83 -13.64
CA ASP A 146 10.26 -10.26 -13.60
C ASP A 146 10.71 -10.97 -12.31
N LYS A 147 11.39 -10.25 -11.39
CA LYS A 147 11.88 -10.83 -10.15
C LYS A 147 10.73 -11.34 -9.30
N GLN A 148 10.92 -12.54 -8.77
CA GLN A 148 9.90 -13.24 -8.00
C GLN A 148 9.94 -12.84 -6.52
N ILE A 149 8.76 -12.99 -5.90
CA ILE A 149 8.50 -12.72 -4.48
C ILE A 149 9.47 -13.46 -3.55
#